data_778f37ce55fff096e40dbd01361aaa77
#
_entry.id   778f37ce55fff096e40dbd01361aaa77
#
_cell.length_a   1.000
_cell.length_b   1.000
_cell.length_c   1.000
_cell.angle_alpha   90.00
_cell.angle_beta   90.00
_cell.angle_gamma   90.00
#
_symmetry.space_group_name_H-M   'P 1'
#
loop_
_entity.id
_entity.type
_entity.pdbx_description
1 polymer ?
#
loop_
_entity_poly.entity_id
_entity_poly.type
_entity_poly.pdbx_seq_one_letter_code
_entity_poly.pdbx_strand_id
1 'polypeptide(L)'
;MENNNTKSHSVLLYNTQNIDAQLLKAGFSIRKKEYQRIWKDIQKGSMAKPETHYLIQGVRGAGKTTLLSRLAYEVAEDKKLSKWLIPILLNEEEYGILSLFTFWLRIAEKLAEQDAKRYTELFEQVSKLNESAEMAWELIQNHLDNNQQKIIVFVDNLGELFKDFDEIEHAQLREVLSLHPQIRLIGGSSQLLEAHFDGAAPFYQFFKLVNLKPINEAEMHELLRSLAKQTGEEAVKTIEEIIIEHPERIEAVRRLTDGVPRTIVLLFQIIMEGAKESSYAYLEETIDKTTPLYKHRMDDLSRQQKAIVHAIAMNWDAMSTKEIAEQTRLPSKTVSAQLVKLQQQWIVDKIETNTKNHLYIIRERFFNIWYLMRYGSQTDKRRVLWLTRFLE
;
A
#
# COMPACT_ATOMS: atom_id res chain seq x y z
N MET A 1 34.88 1.25 -9.52
CA MET A 1 33.96 2.33 -9.09
C MET A 1 32.52 2.15 -9.63
N GLU A 2 32.21 1.03 -10.31
CA GLU A 2 30.87 0.78 -10.94
C GLU A 2 29.84 0.07 -10.04
N ASN A 3 30.26 -0.49 -8.89
CA ASN A 3 29.38 -1.29 -8.05
C ASN A 3 28.52 -0.53 -7.02
N ASN A 4 28.67 0.81 -6.92
CA ASN A 4 27.90 1.59 -5.93
C ASN A 4 26.57 2.14 -6.48
N ASN A 5 26.40 2.26 -7.81
CA ASN A 5 25.18 2.82 -8.40
C ASN A 5 23.99 1.83 -8.40
N THR A 6 24.25 0.54 -8.55
CA THR A 6 23.19 -0.50 -8.56
C THR A 6 22.58 -0.73 -7.16
N LYS A 7 23.38 -0.58 -6.09
CA LYS A 7 22.87 -0.68 -4.70
C LYS A 7 21.98 0.50 -4.30
N SER A 8 22.24 1.70 -4.83
CA SER A 8 21.43 2.88 -4.51
C SER A 8 20.06 2.84 -5.21
N HIS A 9 19.95 2.30 -6.43
CA HIS A 9 18.68 2.20 -7.15
C HIS A 9 17.68 1.21 -6.53
N SER A 10 18.16 0.06 -6.01
CA SER A 10 17.27 -0.91 -5.37
C SER A 10 16.66 -0.40 -4.07
N VAL A 11 17.39 0.39 -3.31
CA VAL A 11 16.92 1.02 -2.06
C VAL A 11 15.89 2.11 -2.33
N LEU A 12 16.07 2.91 -3.40
CA LEU A 12 15.14 3.96 -3.82
C LEU A 12 13.79 3.39 -4.30
N LEU A 13 13.78 2.25 -4.99
CA LEU A 13 12.56 1.57 -5.42
C LEU A 13 11.76 0.97 -4.24
N TYR A 14 12.41 0.78 -3.10
CA TYR A 14 11.80 0.19 -1.91
C TYR A 14 11.08 1.22 -1.03
N ASN A 15 11.62 2.45 -0.95
CA ASN A 15 11.07 3.54 -0.14
C ASN A 15 10.61 4.69 -1.04
N THR A 16 9.34 4.63 -1.47
CA THR A 16 8.75 5.64 -2.36
C THR A 16 8.55 7.01 -1.69
N GLN A 17 8.73 7.11 -0.37
CA GLN A 17 8.49 8.35 0.38
C GLN A 17 9.53 9.44 0.10
N ASN A 18 10.75 9.05 -0.29
CA ASN A 18 11.86 9.96 -0.56
C ASN A 18 12.26 10.00 -2.06
N ILE A 19 11.40 9.48 -2.94
CA ILE A 19 11.68 9.52 -4.38
C ILE A 19 11.37 10.91 -4.92
N ASP A 20 12.33 11.46 -5.66
CA ASP A 20 12.14 12.67 -6.44
C ASP A 20 10.90 12.57 -7.35
N ALA A 21 10.13 13.67 -7.44
CA ALA A 21 8.89 13.70 -8.21
C ALA A 21 9.08 13.30 -9.67
N GLN A 22 10.21 13.66 -10.30
CA GLN A 22 10.49 13.31 -11.70
C GLN A 22 10.79 11.82 -11.84
N LEU A 23 11.57 11.24 -10.93
CA LEU A 23 11.86 9.80 -10.91
C LEU A 23 10.58 8.99 -10.66
N LEU A 24 9.72 9.42 -9.72
CA LEU A 24 8.44 8.76 -9.49
C LEU A 24 7.55 8.80 -10.72
N LYS A 25 7.48 9.94 -11.41
CA LYS A 25 6.72 10.09 -12.65
C LYS A 25 7.24 9.20 -13.77
N ALA A 26 8.55 9.16 -13.97
CA ALA A 26 9.20 8.33 -14.97
C ALA A 26 8.98 6.82 -14.71
N GLY A 27 8.99 6.41 -13.43
CA GLY A 27 8.76 5.02 -13.01
C GLY A 27 7.29 4.61 -12.92
N PHE A 28 6.35 5.55 -13.04
CA PHE A 28 4.91 5.28 -12.90
C PHE A 28 4.34 4.58 -14.13
N SER A 29 4.52 3.27 -14.21
CA SER A 29 4.15 2.46 -15.37
C SER A 29 2.81 1.73 -15.24
N ILE A 30 2.39 1.42 -14.01
CA ILE A 30 1.16 0.69 -13.68
C ILE A 30 0.14 1.59 -12.96
N ARG A 31 -1.08 1.09 -12.72
CA ARG A 31 -2.17 1.84 -12.06
C ARG A 31 -2.63 3.08 -12.84
N LYS A 32 -2.37 3.13 -14.13
CA LYS A 32 -2.72 4.28 -15.00
C LYS A 32 -4.23 4.54 -15.05
N LYS A 33 -5.05 3.47 -15.00
CA LYS A 33 -6.52 3.58 -15.03
C LYS A 33 -7.06 4.23 -13.76
N GLU A 34 -6.59 3.77 -12.59
CA GLU A 34 -6.97 4.31 -11.29
C GLU A 34 -6.52 5.76 -11.15
N TYR A 35 -5.27 6.04 -11.53
CA TYR A 35 -4.72 7.39 -11.58
C TYR A 35 -5.57 8.31 -12.46
N GLN A 36 -5.82 7.94 -13.71
CA GLN A 36 -6.58 8.77 -14.65
C GLN A 36 -8.02 9.03 -14.17
N ARG A 37 -8.66 8.06 -13.52
CA ARG A 37 -9.99 8.19 -12.96
C ARG A 37 -10.04 9.23 -11.87
N ILE A 38 -9.11 9.16 -10.90
CA ILE A 38 -9.04 10.10 -9.77
C ILE A 38 -8.58 11.46 -10.26
N TRP A 39 -7.56 11.51 -11.11
CA TRP A 39 -7.00 12.74 -11.66
C TRP A 39 -8.04 13.56 -12.44
N LYS A 40 -8.78 12.91 -13.35
CA LYS A 40 -9.86 13.58 -14.09
C LYS A 40 -10.95 14.16 -13.18
N ASP A 41 -11.22 13.50 -12.07
CA ASP A 41 -12.21 13.97 -11.10
C ASP A 41 -11.66 15.17 -10.31
N ILE A 42 -10.38 15.17 -9.94
CA ILE A 42 -9.71 16.32 -9.32
C ILE A 42 -9.71 17.53 -10.28
N GLN A 43 -9.33 17.31 -11.55
CA GLN A 43 -9.28 18.39 -12.55
C GLN A 43 -10.64 19.04 -12.85
N LYS A 44 -11.73 18.29 -12.75
CA LYS A 44 -13.08 18.78 -13.00
C LYS A 44 -13.69 19.47 -11.76
N GLY A 45 -13.20 19.12 -10.58
CA GLY A 45 -13.69 19.66 -9.33
C GLY A 45 -13.30 21.11 -9.17
N SER A 46 -14.26 21.93 -8.75
CA SER A 46 -14.01 23.33 -8.35
C SER A 46 -14.00 23.49 -6.84
N MET A 47 -14.38 22.43 -6.12
CA MET A 47 -14.62 22.47 -4.69
C MET A 47 -15.52 23.66 -4.26
N ALA A 48 -16.47 24.06 -5.13
CA ALA A 48 -17.51 25.03 -4.75
C ALA A 48 -18.52 24.42 -3.75
N LYS A 49 -18.57 23.09 -3.74
CA LYS A 49 -19.31 22.25 -2.78
C LYS A 49 -18.36 21.14 -2.33
N PRO A 50 -18.67 20.46 -1.21
CA PRO A 50 -17.90 19.27 -0.83
C PRO A 50 -17.81 18.27 -1.98
N GLU A 51 -16.60 17.81 -2.24
CA GLU A 51 -16.28 16.90 -3.35
C GLU A 51 -16.20 15.45 -2.86
N THR A 52 -16.27 14.52 -3.79
CA THR A 52 -16.16 13.09 -3.47
C THR A 52 -14.79 12.76 -2.89
N HIS A 53 -14.77 12.19 -1.70
CA HIS A 53 -13.58 11.63 -1.07
C HIS A 53 -13.29 10.22 -1.60
N TYR A 54 -12.02 9.84 -1.66
CA TYR A 54 -11.61 8.53 -2.18
C TYR A 54 -10.89 7.70 -1.13
N LEU A 55 -11.12 6.39 -1.16
CA LEU A 55 -10.36 5.42 -0.42
C LEU A 55 -9.75 4.40 -1.39
N ILE A 56 -8.42 4.42 -1.50
CA ILE A 56 -7.64 3.51 -2.33
C ILE A 56 -7.29 2.29 -1.46
N GLN A 57 -7.91 1.16 -1.78
CA GLN A 57 -7.70 -0.09 -1.05
C GLN A 57 -6.83 -1.06 -1.85
N GLY A 58 -5.98 -1.79 -1.16
CA GLY A 58 -5.15 -2.82 -1.77
C GLY A 58 -4.14 -3.39 -0.80
N VAL A 59 -3.64 -4.58 -1.07
CA VAL A 59 -2.62 -5.24 -0.25
C VAL A 59 -1.40 -4.34 -0.04
N ARG A 60 -0.63 -4.58 1.01
CA ARG A 60 0.65 -3.89 1.20
C ARG A 60 1.58 -4.15 0.01
N GLY A 61 2.14 -3.10 -0.58
CA GLY A 61 2.94 -3.22 -1.81
C GLY A 61 2.15 -3.13 -3.12
N ALA A 62 0.81 -2.92 -3.09
CA ALA A 62 -0.02 -2.76 -4.28
C ALA A 62 0.20 -1.45 -5.06
N GLY A 63 0.98 -0.50 -4.50
CA GLY A 63 1.28 0.79 -5.11
C GLY A 63 0.37 1.94 -4.65
N LYS A 64 -0.26 1.85 -3.47
CA LYS A 64 -1.10 2.92 -2.91
C LYS A 64 -0.31 4.22 -2.69
N THR A 65 0.78 4.14 -1.94
CA THR A 65 1.69 5.25 -1.64
C THR A 65 2.17 5.93 -2.93
N THR A 66 2.60 5.14 -3.91
CA THR A 66 3.04 5.65 -5.21
C THR A 66 1.93 6.40 -5.95
N LEU A 67 0.70 5.88 -5.90
CA LEU A 67 -0.46 6.52 -6.53
C LEU A 67 -0.85 7.83 -5.83
N LEU A 68 -0.85 7.85 -4.48
CA LEU A 68 -1.12 9.05 -3.69
C LEU A 68 -0.07 10.13 -3.96
N SER A 69 1.22 9.79 -3.88
CA SER A 69 2.33 10.72 -4.16
C SER A 69 2.26 11.24 -5.60
N ARG A 70 1.95 10.37 -6.58
CA ARG A 70 1.80 10.76 -7.98
C ARG A 70 0.67 11.79 -8.18
N LEU A 71 -0.46 11.60 -7.51
CA LEU A 71 -1.58 12.55 -7.54
C LEU A 71 -1.21 13.87 -6.86
N ALA A 72 -0.55 13.81 -5.70
CA ALA A 72 -0.13 15.01 -4.96
C ALA A 72 0.85 15.86 -5.80
N TYR A 73 1.84 15.26 -6.42
CA TYR A 73 2.78 15.96 -7.30
C TYR A 73 2.09 16.55 -8.53
N GLU A 74 1.11 15.84 -9.10
CA GLU A 74 0.37 16.36 -10.25
C GLU A 74 -0.47 17.59 -9.89
N VAL A 75 -1.11 17.61 -8.72
CA VAL A 75 -1.84 18.78 -8.20
C VAL A 75 -0.88 19.96 -7.99
N ALA A 76 0.29 19.71 -7.40
CA ALA A 76 1.28 20.77 -7.14
C ALA A 76 1.83 21.42 -8.42
N GLU A 77 1.96 20.64 -9.50
CA GLU A 77 2.54 21.12 -10.76
C GLU A 77 1.49 21.59 -11.78
N ASP A 78 0.21 21.28 -11.60
CA ASP A 78 -0.85 21.75 -12.51
C ASP A 78 -1.01 23.26 -12.41
N LYS A 79 -0.80 23.97 -13.54
CA LYS A 79 -0.78 25.42 -13.62
C LYS A 79 -2.10 26.11 -13.20
N LYS A 80 -3.21 25.38 -13.23
CA LYS A 80 -4.53 25.90 -12.83
C LYS A 80 -4.84 25.55 -11.39
N LEU A 81 -4.65 24.31 -11.01
CA LEU A 81 -4.97 23.81 -9.67
C LEU A 81 -4.04 24.41 -8.60
N SER A 82 -2.74 24.47 -8.85
CA SER A 82 -1.75 24.98 -7.89
C SER A 82 -1.97 26.44 -7.45
N LYS A 83 -2.82 27.18 -8.14
CA LYS A 83 -3.17 28.54 -7.76
C LYS A 83 -4.10 28.61 -6.55
N TRP A 84 -4.91 27.59 -6.32
CA TRP A 84 -5.96 27.60 -5.32
C TRP A 84 -6.09 26.30 -4.51
N LEU A 85 -5.50 25.18 -4.98
CA LEU A 85 -5.59 23.87 -4.36
C LEU A 85 -4.20 23.42 -3.88
N ILE A 86 -4.04 23.25 -2.58
CA ILE A 86 -2.79 22.88 -1.94
C ILE A 86 -2.82 21.39 -1.63
N PRO A 87 -1.92 20.57 -2.20
CA PRO A 87 -1.81 19.18 -1.84
C PRO A 87 -1.03 19.00 -0.53
N ILE A 88 -1.62 18.29 0.42
CA ILE A 88 -0.99 17.88 1.68
C ILE A 88 -0.80 16.37 1.63
N LEU A 89 0.43 15.89 1.71
CA LEU A 89 0.75 14.47 1.75
C LEU A 89 1.18 14.07 3.17
N LEU A 90 0.39 13.19 3.79
CA LEU A 90 0.69 12.55 5.06
C LEU A 90 1.13 11.11 4.79
N ASN A 91 2.36 10.80 5.18
CA ASN A 91 3.00 9.51 4.94
C ASN A 91 2.54 8.44 5.94
N GLU A 92 2.91 7.18 5.70
CA GLU A 92 2.60 6.05 6.60
C GLU A 92 3.18 6.23 8.02
N GLU A 93 4.28 6.96 8.17
CA GLU A 93 5.04 7.11 9.42
C GLU A 93 4.67 8.40 10.20
N GLU A 94 3.44 8.88 10.11
CA GLU A 94 2.97 10.05 10.87
C GLU A 94 2.57 9.65 12.31
N TYR A 95 3.52 9.12 13.06
CA TYR A 95 3.31 8.60 14.45
C TYR A 95 2.82 9.64 15.46
N GLY A 96 2.86 10.92 15.12
CA GLY A 96 2.39 12.00 15.99
C GLY A 96 0.90 12.32 15.89
N ILE A 97 0.16 11.65 15.01
CA ILE A 97 -1.27 11.88 14.84
C ILE A 97 -2.04 10.86 15.68
N LEU A 98 -2.40 11.23 16.90
CA LEU A 98 -3.07 10.38 17.88
C LEU A 98 -4.53 10.82 18.15
N SER A 99 -4.97 11.93 17.56
CA SER A 99 -6.31 12.51 17.71
C SER A 99 -6.67 13.37 16.52
N LEU A 100 -7.93 13.74 16.40
CA LEU A 100 -8.37 14.67 15.36
C LEU A 100 -7.73 16.07 15.51
N PHE A 101 -7.44 16.50 16.75
CA PHE A 101 -6.70 17.73 16.97
C PHE A 101 -5.28 17.65 16.41
N THR A 102 -4.53 16.58 16.70
CA THR A 102 -3.17 16.41 16.19
C THR A 102 -3.14 16.21 14.67
N PHE A 103 -4.20 15.69 14.07
CA PHE A 103 -4.37 15.66 12.61
C PHE A 103 -4.46 17.08 12.02
N TRP A 104 -5.26 17.97 12.62
CA TRP A 104 -5.35 19.35 12.16
C TRP A 104 -4.07 20.13 12.40
N LEU A 105 -3.42 19.90 13.54
CA LEU A 105 -2.12 20.50 13.86
C LEU A 105 -1.07 20.10 12.80
N ARG A 106 -1.04 18.83 12.41
CA ARG A 106 -0.11 18.34 11.37
C ARG A 106 -0.42 18.94 9.99
N ILE A 107 -1.68 19.16 9.66
CA ILE A 107 -2.09 19.87 8.42
C ILE A 107 -1.59 21.31 8.46
N ALA A 108 -1.77 22.03 9.56
CA ALA A 108 -1.30 23.40 9.71
C ALA A 108 0.24 23.49 9.60
N GLU A 109 0.96 22.54 10.18
CA GLU A 109 2.42 22.43 10.06
C GLU A 109 2.86 22.19 8.61
N LYS A 110 2.19 21.27 7.89
CA LYS A 110 2.48 21.00 6.47
C LYS A 110 2.19 22.21 5.57
N LEU A 111 1.19 22.99 5.87
CA LEU A 111 0.92 24.27 5.21
C LEU A 111 2.06 25.27 5.46
N ALA A 112 2.53 25.39 6.69
CA ALA A 112 3.66 26.25 7.04
C ALA A 112 4.98 25.81 6.42
N GLU A 113 5.23 24.48 6.31
CA GLU A 113 6.39 23.93 5.59
C GLU A 113 6.39 24.31 4.09
N GLN A 114 5.21 24.42 3.46
CA GLN A 114 5.10 24.73 2.03
C GLN A 114 5.15 26.25 1.75
N ASP A 115 4.54 27.06 2.59
CA ASP A 115 4.57 28.53 2.49
C ASP A 115 4.60 29.19 3.87
N ALA A 116 5.83 29.32 4.40
CA ALA A 116 6.05 29.88 5.73
C ALA A 116 5.47 31.28 5.90
N LYS A 117 5.54 32.13 4.86
CA LYS A 117 5.02 33.52 4.95
C LYS A 117 3.53 33.56 5.21
N ARG A 118 2.81 32.60 4.66
CA ARG A 118 1.35 32.57 4.69
C ARG A 118 0.78 31.80 5.87
N TYR A 119 1.49 30.72 6.30
CA TYR A 119 0.91 29.75 7.22
C TYR A 119 1.64 29.57 8.55
N THR A 120 2.80 30.23 8.79
CA THR A 120 3.47 30.12 10.10
C THR A 120 2.61 30.62 11.24
N GLU A 121 1.92 31.77 11.05
CA GLU A 121 1.03 32.31 12.08
C GLU A 121 -0.15 31.37 12.37
N LEU A 122 -0.74 30.76 11.33
CA LEU A 122 -1.78 29.75 11.49
C LEU A 122 -1.29 28.56 12.33
N PHE A 123 -0.11 28.01 11.99
CA PHE A 123 0.46 26.91 12.75
C PHE A 123 0.70 27.28 14.21
N GLU A 124 1.25 28.48 14.49
CA GLU A 124 1.44 28.96 15.85
C GLU A 124 0.10 29.15 16.62
N GLN A 125 -0.94 29.61 15.96
CA GLN A 125 -2.27 29.77 16.57
C GLN A 125 -2.86 28.39 16.90
N VAL A 126 -2.84 27.44 15.96
CA VAL A 126 -3.34 26.07 16.18
C VAL A 126 -2.54 25.37 17.29
N SER A 127 -1.22 25.51 17.32
CA SER A 127 -0.35 24.87 18.33
C SER A 127 -0.60 25.34 19.77
N LYS A 128 -1.21 26.53 19.95
CA LYS A 128 -1.57 27.09 21.26
C LYS A 128 -2.96 26.69 21.75
N LEU A 129 -3.74 25.96 20.93
CA LEU A 129 -5.05 25.48 21.34
C LEU A 129 -4.94 24.33 22.34
N ASN A 130 -5.91 24.27 23.27
CA ASN A 130 -6.02 23.22 24.27
C ASN A 130 -6.73 21.97 23.70
N GLU A 131 -6.12 21.34 22.70
CA GLU A 131 -6.58 20.08 22.06
C GLU A 131 -8.02 20.13 21.48
N SER A 132 -8.55 21.31 21.18
CA SER A 132 -9.85 21.45 20.53
C SER A 132 -9.75 21.24 19.01
N ALA A 133 -10.20 20.08 18.53
CA ALA A 133 -10.23 19.77 17.11
C ALA A 133 -11.16 20.71 16.32
N GLU A 134 -12.29 21.11 16.91
CA GLU A 134 -13.25 22.04 16.30
C GLU A 134 -12.63 23.41 16.07
N MET A 135 -12.01 24.00 17.10
CA MET A 135 -11.34 25.30 16.98
C MET A 135 -10.14 25.25 16.02
N ALA A 136 -9.39 24.15 16.02
CA ALA A 136 -8.28 23.96 15.08
C ALA A 136 -8.76 23.95 13.63
N TRP A 137 -9.84 23.24 13.32
CA TRP A 137 -10.45 23.25 11.99
C TRP A 137 -10.98 24.65 11.64
N GLU A 138 -11.67 25.31 12.55
CA GLU A 138 -12.21 26.66 12.31
C GLU A 138 -11.11 27.67 11.94
N LEU A 139 -9.98 27.64 12.63
CA LEU A 139 -8.83 28.48 12.29
C LEU A 139 -8.28 28.16 10.90
N ILE A 140 -8.11 26.88 10.58
CA ILE A 140 -7.62 26.43 9.26
C ILE A 140 -8.59 26.88 8.17
N GLN A 141 -9.89 26.63 8.35
CA GLN A 141 -10.93 27.01 7.40
C GLN A 141 -10.94 28.52 7.13
N ASN A 142 -10.99 29.33 8.18
CA ASN A 142 -10.99 30.79 8.06
C ASN A 142 -9.74 31.29 7.31
N HIS A 143 -8.57 30.69 7.59
CA HIS A 143 -7.34 31.08 6.92
C HIS A 143 -7.35 30.69 5.44
N LEU A 144 -7.87 29.51 5.10
CA LEU A 144 -8.04 29.06 3.72
C LEU A 144 -9.02 29.97 2.94
N ASP A 145 -10.14 30.32 3.55
CA ASP A 145 -11.16 31.21 2.94
C ASP A 145 -10.60 32.62 2.69
N ASN A 146 -9.89 33.17 3.66
CA ASN A 146 -9.26 34.50 3.53
C ASN A 146 -8.22 34.54 2.39
N ASN A 147 -7.55 33.40 2.11
CA ASN A 147 -6.58 33.28 1.04
C ASN A 147 -7.17 32.74 -0.26
N GLN A 148 -8.48 32.49 -0.31
CA GLN A 148 -9.14 31.84 -1.47
C GLN A 148 -8.47 30.52 -1.87
N GLN A 149 -8.05 29.73 -0.89
CA GLN A 149 -7.36 28.46 -1.08
C GLN A 149 -8.16 27.31 -0.49
N LYS A 150 -7.85 26.11 -0.97
CA LYS A 150 -8.42 24.86 -0.52
C LYS A 150 -7.32 23.82 -0.40
N ILE A 151 -7.58 22.77 0.35
CA ILE A 151 -6.61 21.69 0.53
C ILE A 151 -7.15 20.37 0.01
N ILE A 152 -6.26 19.59 -0.56
CA ILE A 152 -6.48 18.17 -0.85
C ILE A 152 -5.48 17.35 -0.05
N VAL A 153 -6.01 16.56 0.90
CA VAL A 153 -5.18 15.80 1.83
C VAL A 153 -5.08 14.37 1.33
N PHE A 154 -3.86 13.94 1.08
CA PHE A 154 -3.52 12.57 0.73
C PHE A 154 -2.97 11.89 1.99
N VAL A 155 -3.64 10.83 2.46
CA VAL A 155 -3.25 10.11 3.68
C VAL A 155 -2.86 8.70 3.32
N ASP A 156 -1.58 8.36 3.47
CA ASP A 156 -1.17 6.97 3.38
C ASP A 156 -1.52 6.25 4.68
N ASN A 157 -2.12 5.06 4.55
CA ASN A 157 -2.56 4.24 5.67
C ASN A 157 -3.69 4.85 6.55
N LEU A 158 -4.69 5.48 5.90
CA LEU A 158 -5.85 6.08 6.57
C LEU A 158 -6.55 5.11 7.56
N GLY A 159 -6.49 3.82 7.29
CA GLY A 159 -7.09 2.80 8.17
C GLY A 159 -6.42 2.70 9.55
N GLU A 160 -5.12 2.96 9.65
CA GLU A 160 -4.43 2.99 10.95
C GLU A 160 -4.75 4.30 11.68
N LEU A 161 -4.70 5.43 10.97
CA LEU A 161 -5.04 6.73 11.53
C LEU A 161 -6.45 6.72 12.14
N PHE A 162 -7.42 6.06 11.52
CA PHE A 162 -8.78 5.94 12.06
C PHE A 162 -8.88 5.07 13.31
N LYS A 163 -7.91 4.20 13.60
CA LYS A 163 -7.93 3.41 14.85
C LYS A 163 -7.59 4.24 16.09
N ASP A 164 -6.87 5.32 15.89
CA ASP A 164 -6.45 6.23 16.97
C ASP A 164 -7.52 7.26 17.31
N PHE A 165 -8.54 7.43 16.44
CA PHE A 165 -9.66 8.35 16.66
C PHE A 165 -10.81 7.66 17.39
N ASP A 166 -11.41 8.36 18.32
CA ASP A 166 -12.63 7.91 18.98
C ASP A 166 -13.90 8.14 18.11
N GLU A 167 -15.05 7.69 18.57
CA GLU A 167 -16.32 7.79 17.83
C GLU A 167 -16.76 9.23 17.60
N ILE A 168 -16.46 10.13 18.54
CA ILE A 168 -16.80 11.57 18.46
C ILE A 168 -15.91 12.21 17.40
N GLU A 169 -14.62 11.95 17.42
CA GLU A 169 -13.65 12.46 16.45
C GLU A 169 -13.96 11.96 15.03
N HIS A 170 -14.38 10.69 14.88
CA HIS A 170 -14.87 10.18 13.60
C HIS A 170 -16.10 10.94 13.10
N ALA A 171 -17.06 11.25 13.98
CA ALA A 171 -18.25 12.00 13.61
C ALA A 171 -17.90 13.43 13.21
N GLN A 172 -17.05 14.11 13.98
CA GLN A 172 -16.54 15.45 13.70
C GLN A 172 -15.78 15.51 12.35
N LEU A 173 -14.86 14.58 12.10
CA LEU A 173 -14.16 14.54 10.83
C LEU A 173 -15.11 14.31 9.66
N ARG A 174 -16.08 13.39 9.80
CA ARG A 174 -17.10 13.17 8.77
C ARG A 174 -17.92 14.43 8.52
N GLU A 175 -18.31 15.14 9.56
CA GLU A 175 -19.03 16.40 9.45
C GLU A 175 -18.24 17.43 8.64
N VAL A 176 -16.99 17.66 9.00
CA VAL A 176 -16.07 18.54 8.27
C VAL A 176 -15.99 18.16 6.80
N LEU A 177 -15.74 16.90 6.50
CA LEU A 177 -15.61 16.41 5.12
C LEU A 177 -16.93 16.49 4.34
N SER A 178 -18.08 16.41 5.01
CA SER A 178 -19.41 16.48 4.38
C SER A 178 -19.89 17.90 4.10
N LEU A 179 -19.52 18.86 4.94
CA LEU A 179 -20.09 20.22 4.92
C LEU A 179 -19.11 21.27 4.35
N HIS A 180 -17.81 21.05 4.46
CA HIS A 180 -16.80 22.06 4.15
C HIS A 180 -16.10 21.80 2.81
N PRO A 181 -16.31 22.69 1.82
CA PRO A 181 -15.66 22.55 0.51
C PRO A 181 -14.18 22.94 0.50
N GLN A 182 -13.62 23.38 1.63
CA GLN A 182 -12.22 23.76 1.75
C GLN A 182 -11.29 22.56 1.79
N ILE A 183 -11.82 21.37 2.07
CA ILE A 183 -11.03 20.14 2.21
C ILE A 183 -11.57 19.01 1.35
N ARG A 184 -10.63 18.27 0.72
CA ARG A 184 -10.89 17.00 0.08
C ARG A 184 -9.92 15.95 0.61
N LEU A 185 -10.39 14.74 0.90
CA LEU A 185 -9.57 13.66 1.46
C LEU A 185 -9.47 12.49 0.47
N ILE A 186 -8.23 12.02 0.23
CA ILE A 186 -7.93 10.81 -0.54
C ILE A 186 -7.01 9.93 0.30
N GLY A 187 -7.55 8.83 0.81
CA GLY A 187 -6.80 7.93 1.68
C GLY A 187 -6.36 6.65 1.01
N GLY A 188 -5.24 6.08 1.47
CA GLY A 188 -4.80 4.71 1.21
C GLY A 188 -5.13 3.80 2.38
N SER A 189 -5.52 2.54 2.14
CA SER A 189 -5.67 1.54 3.20
C SER A 189 -5.23 0.17 2.73
N SER A 190 -4.47 -0.52 3.57
CA SER A 190 -4.07 -1.92 3.37
C SER A 190 -5.01 -2.93 4.04
N GLN A 191 -6.07 -2.44 4.66
CA GLN A 191 -7.14 -3.24 5.26
C GLN A 191 -8.46 -2.83 4.65
N LEU A 192 -9.44 -3.75 4.63
CA LEU A 192 -10.82 -3.37 4.39
C LEU A 192 -11.27 -2.60 5.64
N LEU A 193 -11.58 -1.33 5.50
CA LEU A 193 -12.08 -0.55 6.62
C LEU A 193 -13.44 -1.12 7.05
N GLU A 194 -13.52 -1.61 8.27
CA GLU A 194 -14.75 -2.17 8.85
C GLU A 194 -15.92 -1.19 8.78
N ALA A 195 -15.63 0.10 8.84
CA ALA A 195 -16.58 1.19 8.66
C ALA A 195 -17.38 1.14 7.34
N HIS A 196 -16.95 0.37 6.34
CA HIS A 196 -17.72 0.17 5.12
C HIS A 196 -18.77 -0.92 5.23
N PHE A 197 -18.65 -1.81 6.20
CA PHE A 197 -19.53 -2.96 6.38
C PHE A 197 -20.48 -2.81 7.56
N ASP A 198 -20.18 -1.93 8.50
CA ASP A 198 -21.05 -1.63 9.63
C ASP A 198 -21.87 -0.35 9.35
N GLY A 199 -23.16 -0.51 9.17
CA GLY A 199 -24.08 0.61 8.90
C GLY A 199 -24.18 1.64 10.03
N ALA A 200 -23.68 1.34 11.21
CA ALA A 200 -23.61 2.26 12.37
C ALA A 200 -22.31 3.11 12.37
N ALA A 201 -21.28 2.70 11.60
CA ALA A 201 -19.99 3.38 11.61
C ALA A 201 -20.06 4.74 10.89
N PRO A 202 -19.40 5.80 11.41
CA PRO A 202 -19.46 7.15 10.84
C PRO A 202 -19.10 7.25 9.36
N PHE A 203 -18.14 6.43 8.88
CA PHE A 203 -17.70 6.46 7.49
C PHE A 203 -18.33 5.37 6.59
N TYR A 204 -19.45 4.76 7.02
CA TYR A 204 -20.19 3.82 6.18
C TYR A 204 -20.61 4.47 4.85
N GLN A 205 -20.24 3.84 3.73
CA GLN A 205 -20.51 4.33 2.35
C GLN A 205 -20.09 5.78 2.07
N PHE A 206 -19.19 6.36 2.85
CA PHE A 206 -18.75 7.73 2.69
C PHE A 206 -17.74 7.93 1.55
N PHE A 207 -16.78 7.01 1.46
CA PHE A 207 -15.72 7.09 0.45
C PHE A 207 -16.09 6.39 -0.84
N LYS A 208 -15.65 6.97 -1.96
CA LYS A 208 -15.63 6.27 -3.25
C LYS A 208 -14.43 5.33 -3.30
N LEU A 209 -14.71 4.03 -3.36
CA LEU A 209 -13.68 3.00 -3.31
C LEU A 209 -12.94 2.86 -4.64
N VAL A 210 -11.62 2.72 -4.54
CA VAL A 210 -10.72 2.36 -5.63
C VAL A 210 -9.89 1.15 -5.19
N ASN A 211 -10.26 -0.03 -5.66
CA ASN A 211 -9.59 -1.28 -5.31
C ASN A 211 -8.43 -1.55 -6.26
N LEU A 212 -7.20 -1.54 -5.74
CA LEU A 212 -6.01 -1.94 -6.47
C LEU A 212 -5.94 -3.47 -6.52
N LYS A 213 -6.37 -4.03 -7.63
CA LYS A 213 -6.31 -5.48 -7.86
C LYS A 213 -4.86 -5.93 -8.11
N PRO A 214 -4.54 -7.23 -7.98
CA PRO A 214 -3.32 -7.81 -8.52
C PRO A 214 -3.07 -7.33 -9.96
N ILE A 215 -1.82 -7.01 -10.31
CA ILE A 215 -1.53 -6.60 -11.69
C ILE A 215 -1.73 -7.77 -12.65
N ASN A 216 -2.28 -7.45 -13.81
CA ASN A 216 -2.45 -8.41 -14.89
C ASN A 216 -1.16 -8.57 -15.71
N GLU A 217 -1.18 -9.46 -16.70
CA GLU A 217 -0.04 -9.74 -17.57
C GLU A 217 0.46 -8.49 -18.30
N ALA A 218 -0.43 -7.70 -18.86
CA ALA A 218 -0.05 -6.48 -19.57
C ALA A 218 0.62 -5.44 -18.65
N GLU A 219 0.07 -5.27 -17.44
CA GLU A 219 0.68 -4.41 -16.43
C GLU A 219 2.03 -4.97 -15.93
N MET A 220 2.16 -6.31 -15.86
CA MET A 220 3.42 -6.97 -15.52
C MET A 220 4.50 -6.65 -16.56
N HIS A 221 4.19 -6.78 -17.85
CA HIS A 221 5.10 -6.42 -18.93
C HIS A 221 5.48 -4.92 -18.88
N GLU A 222 4.51 -4.02 -18.66
CA GLU A 222 4.79 -2.58 -18.52
C GLU A 222 5.71 -2.29 -17.33
N LEU A 223 5.50 -2.95 -16.20
CA LEU A 223 6.35 -2.80 -15.01
C LEU A 223 7.78 -3.25 -15.28
N LEU A 224 7.95 -4.46 -15.84
CA LEU A 224 9.28 -5.01 -16.17
C LEU A 224 10.03 -4.13 -17.19
N ARG A 225 9.35 -3.65 -18.24
CA ARG A 225 9.93 -2.69 -19.20
C ARG A 225 10.36 -1.39 -18.55
N SER A 226 9.56 -0.88 -17.62
CA SER A 226 9.89 0.35 -16.90
C SER A 226 11.13 0.16 -16.01
N LEU A 227 11.22 -0.96 -15.30
CA LEU A 227 12.39 -1.32 -14.50
C LEU A 227 13.64 -1.50 -15.36
N ALA A 228 13.52 -2.21 -16.48
CA ALA A 228 14.61 -2.44 -17.41
C ALA A 228 15.17 -1.12 -17.98
N LYS A 229 14.29 -0.17 -18.36
CA LYS A 229 14.70 1.16 -18.84
C LYS A 229 15.51 1.95 -17.81
N GLN A 230 15.19 1.79 -16.51
CA GLN A 230 15.93 2.41 -15.43
C GLN A 230 17.29 1.73 -15.17
N THR A 231 17.40 0.44 -15.53
CA THR A 231 18.63 -0.35 -15.35
C THR A 231 19.62 -0.14 -16.48
N GLY A 232 19.14 -0.02 -17.73
CA GLY A 232 19.99 0.24 -18.90
C GLY A 232 19.56 -0.53 -20.16
N GLU A 233 20.24 -0.27 -21.27
CA GLU A 233 19.86 -0.83 -22.57
C GLU A 233 19.97 -2.36 -22.65
N GLU A 234 20.96 -2.95 -21.99
CA GLU A 234 21.12 -4.41 -21.92
C GLU A 234 19.92 -5.05 -21.20
N ALA A 235 19.49 -4.46 -20.08
CA ALA A 235 18.31 -4.92 -19.35
C ALA A 235 17.04 -4.86 -20.20
N VAL A 236 16.90 -3.82 -21.03
CA VAL A 236 15.75 -3.70 -21.95
C VAL A 236 15.74 -4.83 -22.96
N LYS A 237 16.89 -5.16 -23.57
CA LYS A 237 17.00 -6.28 -24.51
C LYS A 237 16.66 -7.60 -23.86
N THR A 238 17.23 -7.86 -22.69
CA THR A 238 16.97 -9.11 -21.93
C THR A 238 15.49 -9.26 -21.55
N ILE A 239 14.85 -8.20 -21.08
CA ILE A 239 13.42 -8.27 -20.72
C ILE A 239 12.53 -8.49 -21.94
N GLU A 240 12.82 -7.84 -23.08
CA GLU A 240 12.04 -8.07 -24.30
C GLU A 240 12.21 -9.50 -24.81
N GLU A 241 13.42 -10.06 -24.73
CA GLU A 241 13.70 -11.47 -25.05
C GLU A 241 12.89 -12.41 -24.15
N ILE A 242 12.92 -12.21 -22.83
CA ILE A 242 12.16 -13.03 -21.87
C ILE A 242 10.65 -12.91 -22.12
N ILE A 243 10.14 -11.72 -22.43
CA ILE A 243 8.70 -11.50 -22.71
C ILE A 243 8.27 -12.30 -23.97
N ILE A 244 9.12 -12.38 -24.98
CA ILE A 244 8.80 -13.00 -26.26
C ILE A 244 9.05 -14.50 -26.22
N GLU A 245 10.20 -14.94 -25.70
CA GLU A 245 10.66 -16.33 -25.79
C GLU A 245 10.28 -17.17 -24.57
N HIS A 246 10.07 -16.52 -23.39
CA HIS A 246 9.80 -17.19 -22.12
C HIS A 246 8.64 -16.57 -21.34
N PRO A 247 7.45 -16.34 -21.96
CA PRO A 247 6.29 -15.71 -21.29
C PRO A 247 5.83 -16.51 -20.07
N GLU A 248 6.02 -17.83 -20.05
CA GLU A 248 5.69 -18.72 -18.93
C GLU A 248 6.47 -18.36 -17.65
N ARG A 249 7.71 -17.87 -17.76
CA ARG A 249 8.52 -17.44 -16.61
C ARG A 249 7.91 -16.18 -15.98
N ILE A 250 7.48 -15.24 -16.80
CA ILE A 250 6.84 -14.01 -16.32
C ILE A 250 5.53 -14.33 -15.62
N GLU A 251 4.72 -15.21 -16.22
CA GLU A 251 3.46 -15.63 -15.61
C GLU A 251 3.69 -16.41 -14.30
N ALA A 252 4.72 -17.24 -14.22
CA ALA A 252 5.10 -17.94 -12.99
C ALA A 252 5.44 -16.94 -11.87
N VAL A 253 6.26 -15.92 -12.16
CA VAL A 253 6.59 -14.86 -11.19
C VAL A 253 5.34 -14.08 -10.79
N ARG A 254 4.49 -13.72 -11.75
CA ARG A 254 3.23 -13.01 -11.47
C ARG A 254 2.34 -13.80 -10.51
N ARG A 255 2.20 -15.11 -10.72
CA ARG A 255 1.43 -15.99 -9.82
C ARG A 255 2.08 -16.16 -8.45
N LEU A 256 3.41 -16.32 -8.39
CA LEU A 256 4.12 -16.45 -7.11
C LEU A 256 3.98 -15.20 -6.24
N THR A 257 3.97 -14.03 -6.87
CA THR A 257 3.85 -12.73 -6.19
C THR A 257 2.41 -12.29 -5.96
N ASP A 258 1.41 -13.08 -6.38
CA ASP A 258 0.00 -12.66 -6.46
C ASP A 258 -0.16 -11.31 -7.20
N GLY A 259 0.68 -11.04 -8.18
CA GLY A 259 0.69 -9.77 -8.90
C GLY A 259 0.92 -8.55 -8.02
N VAL A 260 1.62 -8.68 -6.90
CA VAL A 260 1.96 -7.56 -5.99
C VAL A 260 3.19 -6.82 -6.55
N PRO A 261 3.04 -5.55 -6.97
CA PRO A 261 4.13 -4.81 -7.64
C PRO A 261 5.43 -4.77 -6.84
N ARG A 262 5.37 -4.52 -5.53
CA ARG A 262 6.57 -4.45 -4.69
C ARG A 262 7.37 -5.76 -4.72
N THR A 263 6.70 -6.91 -4.62
CA THR A 263 7.37 -8.21 -4.66
C THR A 263 7.96 -8.50 -6.03
N ILE A 264 7.27 -8.08 -7.11
CA ILE A 264 7.78 -8.21 -8.48
C ILE A 264 9.05 -7.38 -8.66
N VAL A 265 9.07 -6.14 -8.18
CA VAL A 265 10.27 -5.28 -8.22
C VAL A 265 11.46 -5.94 -7.52
N LEU A 266 11.22 -6.59 -6.38
CA LEU A 266 12.26 -7.32 -5.66
C LEU A 266 12.78 -8.53 -6.42
N LEU A 267 11.90 -9.22 -7.15
CA LEU A 267 12.27 -10.38 -7.96
C LEU A 267 12.83 -10.01 -9.34
N PHE A 268 12.81 -8.73 -9.72
CA PHE A 268 13.24 -8.28 -11.05
C PHE A 268 14.65 -8.74 -11.39
N GLN A 269 15.58 -8.68 -10.46
CA GLN A 269 16.95 -9.14 -10.66
C GLN A 269 17.02 -10.65 -10.93
N ILE A 270 16.20 -11.45 -10.22
CA ILE A 270 16.11 -12.90 -10.45
C ILE A 270 15.58 -13.19 -11.85
N ILE A 271 14.60 -12.39 -12.31
CA ILE A 271 14.06 -12.52 -13.67
C ILE A 271 15.14 -12.23 -14.71
N MET A 272 15.96 -11.19 -14.47
CA MET A 272 17.00 -10.75 -15.40
C MET A 272 18.16 -11.75 -15.53
N GLU A 273 18.51 -12.42 -14.46
CA GLU A 273 19.71 -13.25 -14.41
C GLU A 273 19.44 -14.76 -14.60
N GLY A 274 18.14 -15.11 -14.67
CA GLY A 274 17.71 -16.51 -14.81
C GLY A 274 18.53 -17.32 -15.80
N ALA A 275 18.98 -18.50 -15.47
CA ALA A 275 19.86 -19.40 -16.19
C ALA A 275 21.37 -19.32 -15.86
N LYS A 276 21.83 -18.47 -14.94
CA LYS A 276 23.20 -18.56 -14.41
C LYS A 276 23.20 -19.31 -13.08
N GLU A 277 24.25 -20.07 -12.78
CA GLU A 277 24.41 -20.88 -11.54
C GLU A 277 24.18 -20.14 -10.22
N SER A 278 23.83 -18.87 -10.27
CA SER A 278 23.64 -17.93 -9.16
C SER A 278 22.19 -17.71 -8.73
N SER A 279 21.18 -18.32 -9.37
CA SER A 279 19.76 -18.05 -9.07
C SER A 279 19.37 -18.36 -7.62
N TYR A 280 19.97 -19.36 -7.00
CA TYR A 280 19.75 -19.66 -5.59
C TYR A 280 20.33 -18.58 -4.66
N ALA A 281 21.53 -18.08 -4.93
CA ALA A 281 22.14 -17.00 -4.16
C ALA A 281 21.31 -15.72 -4.24
N TYR A 282 20.75 -15.42 -5.42
CA TYR A 282 19.81 -14.31 -5.59
C TYR A 282 18.50 -14.49 -4.84
N LEU A 283 17.97 -15.73 -4.79
CA LEU A 283 16.79 -16.02 -3.99
C LEU A 283 17.09 -15.78 -2.51
N GLU A 284 18.22 -16.27 -1.97
CA GLU A 284 18.61 -16.02 -0.58
C GLU A 284 18.78 -14.53 -0.30
N GLU A 285 19.45 -13.78 -1.15
CA GLU A 285 19.58 -12.32 -1.03
C GLU A 285 18.22 -11.62 -1.07
N THR A 286 17.32 -12.05 -1.96
CA THR A 286 15.97 -11.49 -2.07
C THR A 286 15.14 -11.80 -0.83
N ILE A 287 15.26 -13.03 -0.29
CA ILE A 287 14.62 -13.43 0.97
C ILE A 287 15.13 -12.56 2.12
N ASP A 288 16.44 -12.28 2.18
CA ASP A 288 17.02 -11.39 3.18
C ASP A 288 16.49 -9.97 3.04
N LYS A 289 16.45 -9.43 1.83
CA LYS A 289 15.89 -8.11 1.53
C LYS A 289 14.39 -8.00 1.84
N THR A 290 13.61 -9.07 1.65
CA THR A 290 12.17 -9.09 1.93
C THR A 290 11.85 -9.34 3.40
N THR A 291 12.83 -9.79 4.19
CA THR A 291 12.63 -10.14 5.60
C THR A 291 12.02 -9.01 6.44
N PRO A 292 12.46 -7.74 6.37
CA PRO A 292 11.82 -6.66 7.11
C PRO A 292 10.33 -6.51 6.78
N LEU A 293 9.96 -6.64 5.49
CA LEU A 293 8.59 -6.54 5.02
C LEU A 293 7.70 -7.63 5.61
N TYR A 294 8.13 -8.89 5.50
CA TYR A 294 7.32 -10.03 5.95
C TYR A 294 7.33 -10.19 7.47
N LYS A 295 8.44 -9.83 8.12
CA LYS A 295 8.51 -9.79 9.58
C LYS A 295 7.53 -8.76 10.14
N HIS A 296 7.50 -7.55 9.61
CA HIS A 296 6.54 -6.52 10.00
C HIS A 296 5.09 -7.00 9.82
N ARG A 297 4.78 -7.62 8.66
CA ARG A 297 3.45 -8.22 8.41
C ARG A 297 3.09 -9.27 9.47
N MET A 298 4.05 -10.07 9.92
CA MET A 298 3.83 -11.05 10.99
C MET A 298 3.68 -10.36 12.35
N ASP A 299 4.46 -9.31 12.63
CA ASP A 299 4.43 -8.62 13.93
C ASP A 299 3.09 -7.93 14.19
N ASP A 300 2.41 -7.44 13.14
CA ASP A 300 1.06 -6.85 13.20
C ASP A 300 -0.05 -7.84 13.59
N LEU A 301 0.23 -9.14 13.57
CA LEU A 301 -0.76 -10.17 13.86
C LEU A 301 -0.86 -10.51 15.35
N SER A 302 -2.08 -10.80 15.80
CA SER A 302 -2.29 -11.38 17.14
C SER A 302 -1.62 -12.76 17.27
N ARG A 303 -1.37 -13.22 18.49
CA ARG A 303 -0.77 -14.54 18.76
C ARG A 303 -1.52 -15.70 18.06
N GLN A 304 -2.85 -15.65 18.06
CA GLN A 304 -3.68 -16.68 17.41
C GLN A 304 -3.55 -16.60 15.89
N GLN A 305 -3.54 -15.41 15.32
CA GLN A 305 -3.33 -15.20 13.89
C GLN A 305 -1.93 -15.67 13.44
N LYS A 306 -0.89 -15.36 14.23
CA LYS A 306 0.48 -15.85 13.98
C LYS A 306 0.54 -17.39 13.91
N ALA A 307 -0.14 -18.07 14.85
CA ALA A 307 -0.18 -19.54 14.86
C ALA A 307 -0.91 -20.09 13.61
N ILE A 308 -2.03 -19.48 13.21
CA ILE A 308 -2.79 -19.90 12.03
C ILE A 308 -1.97 -19.67 10.75
N VAL A 309 -1.37 -18.49 10.59
CA VAL A 309 -0.51 -18.17 9.43
C VAL A 309 0.70 -19.10 9.39
N HIS A 310 1.32 -19.40 10.53
CA HIS A 310 2.40 -20.39 10.63
C HIS A 310 1.98 -21.76 10.10
N ALA A 311 0.83 -22.27 10.57
CA ALA A 311 0.33 -23.57 10.14
C ALA A 311 0.13 -23.64 8.62
N ILE A 312 -0.57 -22.63 8.04
CA ILE A 312 -0.84 -22.58 6.61
C ILE A 312 0.47 -22.39 5.81
N ALA A 313 1.36 -21.49 6.24
CA ALA A 313 2.60 -21.21 5.55
C ALA A 313 3.55 -22.42 5.51
N MET A 314 3.62 -23.18 6.59
CA MET A 314 4.44 -24.40 6.66
C MET A 314 3.87 -25.55 5.85
N ASN A 315 2.55 -25.60 5.66
CA ASN A 315 1.92 -26.69 4.91
C ASN A 315 2.09 -26.53 3.38
N TRP A 316 2.34 -25.34 2.86
CA TRP A 316 2.38 -24.98 1.43
C TRP A 316 1.02 -25.10 0.73
N ASP A 317 0.32 -26.21 0.87
CA ASP A 317 -0.99 -26.45 0.26
C ASP A 317 -2.13 -25.84 1.10
N ALA A 318 -3.29 -25.71 0.47
CA ALA A 318 -4.46 -25.18 1.15
C ALA A 318 -4.94 -26.12 2.26
N MET A 319 -5.35 -25.55 3.39
CA MET A 319 -5.79 -26.26 4.58
C MET A 319 -7.24 -25.97 4.93
N SER A 320 -7.97 -26.96 5.41
CA SER A 320 -9.29 -26.76 6.00
C SER A 320 -9.20 -26.16 7.41
N THR A 321 -10.28 -25.54 7.86
CA THR A 321 -10.38 -25.03 9.25
C THR A 321 -10.09 -26.10 10.28
N LYS A 322 -10.48 -27.38 10.02
CA LYS A 322 -10.25 -28.52 10.90
C LYS A 322 -8.75 -28.83 11.02
N GLU A 323 -8.05 -28.97 9.91
CA GLU A 323 -6.60 -29.23 9.88
C GLU A 323 -5.82 -28.10 10.58
N ILE A 324 -6.19 -26.84 10.34
CA ILE A 324 -5.59 -25.68 11.01
C ILE A 324 -5.84 -25.76 12.54
N ALA A 325 -7.06 -26.10 12.95
CA ALA A 325 -7.41 -26.23 14.37
C ALA A 325 -6.62 -27.34 15.07
N GLU A 326 -6.46 -28.48 14.40
CA GLU A 326 -5.67 -29.62 14.89
C GLU A 326 -4.18 -29.25 15.04
N GLN A 327 -3.61 -28.59 14.03
CA GLN A 327 -2.20 -28.21 14.03
C GLN A 327 -1.88 -27.10 15.03
N THR A 328 -2.78 -26.11 15.16
CA THR A 328 -2.60 -24.96 16.07
C THR A 328 -3.06 -25.25 17.50
N ARG A 329 -3.80 -26.33 17.72
CA ARG A 329 -4.48 -26.65 18.98
C ARG A 329 -5.47 -25.55 19.44
N LEU A 330 -5.99 -24.78 18.51
CA LEU A 330 -7.01 -23.76 18.76
C LEU A 330 -8.41 -24.35 18.50
N PRO A 331 -9.45 -23.90 19.24
CA PRO A 331 -10.83 -24.29 18.92
C PRO A 331 -11.22 -23.88 17.49
N SER A 332 -11.91 -24.75 16.76
CA SER A 332 -12.32 -24.50 15.36
C SER A 332 -13.12 -23.19 15.21
N LYS A 333 -13.95 -22.83 16.21
CA LYS A 333 -14.69 -21.55 16.22
C LYS A 333 -13.74 -20.35 16.24
N THR A 334 -12.67 -20.41 17.04
CA THR A 334 -11.63 -19.38 17.12
C THR A 334 -10.88 -19.29 15.78
N VAL A 335 -10.48 -20.43 15.23
CA VAL A 335 -9.79 -20.48 13.92
C VAL A 335 -10.67 -19.84 12.83
N SER A 336 -11.95 -20.19 12.75
CA SER A 336 -12.88 -19.62 11.77
C SER A 336 -12.98 -18.09 11.90
N ALA A 337 -13.12 -17.56 13.12
CA ALA A 337 -13.20 -16.13 13.35
C ALA A 337 -11.90 -15.40 12.97
N GLN A 338 -10.74 -15.99 13.27
CA GLN A 338 -9.44 -15.40 12.88
C GLN A 338 -9.18 -15.49 11.39
N LEU A 339 -9.61 -16.56 10.72
CA LEU A 339 -9.50 -16.69 9.26
C LEU A 339 -10.28 -15.59 8.52
N VAL A 340 -11.48 -15.21 9.01
CA VAL A 340 -12.23 -14.07 8.45
C VAL A 340 -11.40 -12.78 8.55
N LYS A 341 -10.79 -12.50 9.70
CA LYS A 341 -9.94 -11.32 9.88
C LYS A 341 -8.70 -11.36 8.99
N LEU A 342 -8.04 -12.51 8.88
CA LEU A 342 -6.88 -12.69 8.01
C LEU A 342 -7.23 -12.53 6.52
N GLN A 343 -8.45 -12.89 6.09
CA GLN A 343 -8.95 -12.61 4.74
C GLN A 343 -9.16 -11.10 4.53
N GLN A 344 -9.75 -10.40 5.50
CA GLN A 344 -9.93 -8.94 5.46
C GLN A 344 -8.60 -8.20 5.41
N GLN A 345 -7.55 -8.77 6.01
CA GLN A 345 -6.18 -8.28 5.96
C GLN A 345 -5.41 -8.74 4.70
N TRP A 346 -6.07 -9.49 3.80
CA TRP A 346 -5.47 -10.06 2.57
C TRP A 346 -4.23 -10.92 2.80
N ILE A 347 -4.15 -11.61 3.92
CA ILE A 347 -3.04 -12.52 4.26
C ILE A 347 -3.36 -13.93 3.78
N VAL A 348 -4.59 -14.37 3.92
CA VAL A 348 -5.07 -15.66 3.44
C VAL A 348 -6.20 -15.50 2.43
N ASP A 349 -6.26 -16.40 1.47
CA ASP A 349 -7.38 -16.55 0.56
C ASP A 349 -8.19 -17.78 0.92
N LYS A 350 -9.50 -17.66 0.71
CA LYS A 350 -10.46 -18.74 0.86
C LYS A 350 -10.71 -19.37 -0.50
N ILE A 351 -10.46 -20.66 -0.61
CA ILE A 351 -10.81 -21.47 -1.77
C ILE A 351 -12.17 -22.09 -1.49
N GLU A 352 -13.17 -21.69 -2.26
CA GLU A 352 -14.50 -22.25 -2.15
C GLU A 352 -14.51 -23.66 -2.72
N THR A 353 -15.10 -24.59 -1.99
CA THR A 353 -15.29 -25.96 -2.44
C THR A 353 -16.79 -26.22 -2.61
N ASN A 354 -17.16 -27.31 -3.28
CA ASN A 354 -18.55 -27.73 -3.42
C ASN A 354 -19.20 -28.20 -2.11
N THR A 355 -18.48 -28.08 -0.99
CA THR A 355 -18.94 -28.47 0.34
C THR A 355 -18.92 -27.26 1.29
N LYS A 356 -19.48 -27.43 2.50
CA LYS A 356 -19.38 -26.41 3.56
C LYS A 356 -17.96 -26.24 4.10
N ASN A 357 -17.03 -27.12 3.75
CA ASN A 357 -15.64 -27.09 4.22
C ASN A 357 -14.78 -26.37 3.19
N HIS A 358 -14.54 -25.08 3.42
CA HIS A 358 -13.64 -24.31 2.58
C HIS A 358 -12.17 -24.54 2.96
N LEU A 359 -11.29 -24.31 1.99
CA LEU A 359 -9.85 -24.38 2.19
C LEU A 359 -9.24 -22.97 2.26
N TYR A 360 -8.14 -22.84 2.97
CA TYR A 360 -7.44 -21.57 3.17
C TYR A 360 -5.98 -21.72 2.79
N ILE A 361 -5.45 -20.72 2.11
CA ILE A 361 -4.08 -20.70 1.61
C ILE A 361 -3.47 -19.32 1.86
N ILE A 362 -2.16 -19.24 2.01
CA ILE A 362 -1.48 -17.94 1.99
C ILE A 362 -1.65 -17.30 0.62
N ARG A 363 -2.15 -16.09 0.59
CA ARG A 363 -2.47 -15.37 -0.64
C ARG A 363 -1.22 -15.14 -1.50
N GLU A 364 -0.19 -14.52 -0.95
CA GLU A 364 1.09 -14.27 -1.62
C GLU A 364 2.03 -15.46 -1.48
N ARG A 365 2.19 -16.26 -2.54
CA ARG A 365 2.98 -17.49 -2.49
C ARG A 365 4.47 -17.23 -2.22
N PHE A 366 4.99 -16.07 -2.58
CA PHE A 366 6.36 -15.70 -2.22
C PHE A 366 6.56 -15.54 -0.70
N PHE A 367 5.51 -15.17 0.03
CA PHE A 367 5.54 -15.20 1.49
C PHE A 367 5.71 -16.64 2.03
N ASN A 368 5.10 -17.65 1.40
CA ASN A 368 5.36 -19.05 1.75
C ASN A 368 6.83 -19.41 1.54
N ILE A 369 7.41 -19.03 0.38
CA ILE A 369 8.82 -19.28 0.06
C ILE A 369 9.71 -18.67 1.15
N TRP A 370 9.50 -17.40 1.45
CA TRP A 370 10.21 -16.71 2.53
C TRP A 370 10.07 -17.44 3.87
N TYR A 371 8.83 -17.87 4.19
CA TYR A 371 8.54 -18.53 5.46
C TYR A 371 9.25 -19.88 5.58
N LEU A 372 9.21 -20.70 4.54
CA LEU A 372 9.88 -22.00 4.48
C LEU A 372 11.40 -21.86 4.51
N MET A 373 11.97 -20.87 3.85
CA MET A 373 13.41 -20.61 3.88
C MET A 373 13.90 -20.16 5.26
N ARG A 374 13.07 -19.44 6.01
CA ARG A 374 13.43 -18.92 7.36
C ARG A 374 13.17 -19.93 8.47
N TYR A 375 12.04 -20.63 8.42
CA TYR A 375 11.54 -21.44 9.54
C TYR A 375 11.36 -22.92 9.18
N GLY A 376 11.47 -23.27 7.92
CA GLY A 376 11.30 -24.63 7.43
C GLY A 376 12.49 -25.55 7.73
N SER A 377 12.23 -26.85 7.67
CA SER A 377 13.24 -27.90 7.74
C SER A 377 14.15 -27.88 6.50
N GLN A 378 15.23 -28.66 6.54
CA GLN A 378 16.10 -28.86 5.36
C GLN A 378 15.33 -29.42 4.17
N THR A 379 14.31 -30.25 4.41
CA THR A 379 13.45 -30.80 3.35
C THR A 379 12.61 -29.69 2.69
N ASP A 380 12.09 -28.74 3.48
CA ASP A 380 11.31 -27.63 2.96
C ASP A 380 12.18 -26.67 2.14
N LYS A 381 13.39 -26.39 2.59
CA LYS A 381 14.38 -25.60 1.84
C LYS A 381 14.74 -26.25 0.50
N ARG A 382 14.85 -27.58 0.45
CA ARG A 382 15.08 -28.32 -0.81
C ARG A 382 13.89 -28.21 -1.77
N ARG A 383 12.64 -28.19 -1.27
CA ARG A 383 11.45 -27.94 -2.11
C ARG A 383 11.48 -26.55 -2.72
N VAL A 384 11.87 -25.55 -1.94
CA VAL A 384 12.04 -24.18 -2.46
C VAL A 384 13.14 -24.11 -3.51
N LEU A 385 14.25 -24.82 -3.31
CA LEU A 385 15.34 -24.92 -4.31
C LEU A 385 14.84 -25.54 -5.63
N TRP A 386 13.94 -26.51 -5.56
CA TRP A 386 13.33 -27.08 -6.76
C TRP A 386 12.46 -26.06 -7.52
N LEU A 387 11.72 -25.20 -6.79
CA LEU A 387 10.95 -24.11 -7.39
C LEU A 387 11.83 -23.07 -8.10
N THR A 388 13.02 -22.77 -7.57
CA THR A 388 13.98 -21.88 -8.25
C THR A 388 14.44 -22.46 -9.58
N ARG A 389 14.74 -23.75 -9.61
CA ARG A 389 15.09 -24.45 -10.87
C ARG A 389 13.95 -24.44 -11.90
N PHE A 390 12.72 -24.40 -11.46
CA PHE A 390 11.56 -24.26 -12.35
C PHE A 390 11.44 -22.85 -12.95
N LEU A 391 11.99 -21.84 -12.28
CA LEU A 391 12.05 -20.45 -12.77
C LEU A 391 13.28 -20.21 -13.68
N GLU A 392 14.25 -21.10 -13.68
CA GLU A 392 15.37 -21.16 -14.63
C GLU A 392 14.91 -21.69 -15.98
#